data_69edef4fdb6a8e6bd19e564a69655f78
#
_entry.id   69edef4fdb6a8e6bd19e564a69655f78
#
_cell.length_a   1.000
_cell.length_b   1.000
_cell.length_c   1.000
_cell.angle_alpha   90.00
_cell.angle_beta   90.00
_cell.angle_gamma   90.00
#
_symmetry.space_group_name_H-M   'P 1'
#
loop_
_entity.id
_entity.type
_entity.pdbx_description
1 polymer ?
#
loop_
_entity_poly.entity_id
_entity_poly.type
_entity_poly.pdbx_seq_one_letter_code
_entity_poly.pdbx_strand_id
1 'polypeptide(L)'
;WPTGAAIVIRMCGIVGYVGPAAPSVRPLEVVLAGLGRLEYRGYDSAGVALVTPEGLVTAKRAGKLTNLLGELEAHPVPLATAAIGHTRWATHGGPTDANAHPHRVGKIAVIHNGIIENFAQLKAEVIADGGEFLSDTDTEVVAHLIERAFTGDLTQAMLAVVNRLEGAFTLLAVHEDIPDTVVGSRRNSPLVVGLGDGENFMGSDVAAFISSTKRALELGQDQVVTITPSS
;
A
#
# COMPACT_ATOMS: atom_id res chain seq x y z
N TRP A 1 -8.51 28.70 30.80
CA TRP A 1 -8.35 28.04 29.50
C TRP A 1 -8.83 26.60 29.68
N PRO A 2 -9.81 26.08 28.91
CA PRO A 2 -10.16 24.67 29.00
C PRO A 2 -8.99 23.83 28.46
N THR A 3 -8.67 22.76 29.19
CA THR A 3 -7.68 21.76 28.86
C THR A 3 -7.95 21.26 27.44
N GLY A 4 -7.00 21.52 26.52
CA GLY A 4 -7.11 21.11 25.14
C GLY A 4 -7.19 19.58 25.06
N ALA A 5 -8.33 19.09 24.58
CA ALA A 5 -8.44 17.72 24.15
C ALA A 5 -7.45 17.52 22.97
N ALA A 6 -6.48 16.66 23.14
CA ALA A 6 -5.60 16.27 22.05
C ALA A 6 -6.48 15.63 20.96
N ILE A 7 -6.56 16.28 19.80
CA ILE A 7 -7.20 15.67 18.62
C ILE A 7 -6.25 14.55 18.18
N VAL A 8 -6.59 13.31 18.52
CA VAL A 8 -5.91 12.14 17.96
C VAL A 8 -6.42 11.98 16.55
N ILE A 9 -5.66 12.46 15.57
CA ILE A 9 -5.94 12.21 14.15
C ILE A 9 -5.63 10.74 13.90
N ARG A 10 -6.67 9.92 13.80
CA ARG A 10 -6.56 8.50 13.46
C ARG A 10 -6.44 8.40 11.94
N MET A 11 -5.32 7.92 11.47
CA MET A 11 -5.02 7.78 10.03
C MET A 11 -4.28 6.47 9.79
N CYS A 12 -4.65 5.77 8.74
CA CYS A 12 -3.93 4.60 8.26
C CYS A 12 -2.45 4.90 7.98
N GLY A 13 -1.58 3.91 8.10
CA GLY A 13 -0.17 3.97 7.73
C GLY A 13 0.09 3.27 6.42
N ILE A 14 0.85 3.92 5.54
CA ILE A 14 1.34 3.35 4.27
C ILE A 14 2.87 3.36 4.29
N VAL A 15 3.45 2.24 3.86
CA VAL A 15 4.90 2.08 3.62
C VAL A 15 5.11 1.32 2.32
N GLY A 16 6.00 1.81 1.47
CA GLY A 16 6.50 1.13 0.27
C GLY A 16 8.03 1.12 0.27
N TYR A 17 8.60 0.06 -0.26
CA TYR A 17 10.04 -0.11 -0.36
C TYR A 17 10.41 -0.88 -1.62
N VAL A 18 11.47 -0.44 -2.26
CA VAL A 18 12.17 -1.18 -3.31
C VAL A 18 13.67 -1.12 -3.04
N GLY A 19 14.32 -2.25 -3.11
CA GLY A 19 15.76 -2.40 -2.85
C GLY A 19 16.51 -2.97 -4.04
N PRO A 20 17.77 -3.38 -3.84
CA PRO A 20 18.58 -4.02 -4.89
C PRO A 20 17.84 -5.18 -5.55
N ALA A 21 18.16 -5.44 -6.82
CA ALA A 21 17.52 -6.51 -7.61
C ALA A 21 17.69 -7.92 -7.04
N ALA A 22 18.68 -8.13 -6.14
CA ALA A 22 18.85 -9.41 -5.43
C ALA A 22 17.78 -9.55 -4.33
N PRO A 23 16.95 -10.59 -4.36
CA PRO A 23 15.96 -10.85 -3.31
C PRO A 23 16.60 -10.98 -1.93
N SER A 24 15.97 -10.35 -0.92
CA SER A 24 16.49 -10.34 0.45
C SER A 24 15.35 -10.26 1.47
N VAL A 25 15.64 -10.36 2.75
CA VAL A 25 14.68 -10.09 3.84
C VAL A 25 14.39 -8.60 4.03
N ARG A 26 15.27 -7.74 3.51
CA ARG A 26 15.23 -6.30 3.75
C ARG A 26 13.89 -5.61 3.37
N PRO A 27 13.20 -5.94 2.25
CA PRO A 27 11.91 -5.32 1.94
C PRO A 27 10.86 -5.53 3.04
N LEU A 28 10.76 -6.74 3.58
CA LEU A 28 9.85 -7.04 4.69
C LEU A 28 10.26 -6.31 5.96
N GLU A 29 11.54 -6.34 6.33
CA GLU A 29 12.06 -5.67 7.53
C GLU A 29 11.81 -4.16 7.50
N VAL A 30 12.10 -3.50 6.37
CA VAL A 30 11.89 -2.06 6.19
C VAL A 30 10.41 -1.69 6.30
N VAL A 31 9.55 -2.46 5.65
CA VAL A 31 8.10 -2.20 5.66
C VAL A 31 7.54 -2.42 7.07
N LEU A 32 7.87 -3.51 7.75
CA LEU A 32 7.40 -3.77 9.12
C LEU A 32 7.91 -2.71 10.11
N ALA A 33 9.18 -2.32 10.01
CA ALA A 33 9.74 -1.27 10.86
C ALA A 33 9.07 0.10 10.58
N GLY A 34 8.76 0.39 9.32
CA GLY A 34 8.02 1.60 8.94
C GLY A 34 6.58 1.60 9.51
N LEU A 35 5.86 0.49 9.38
CA LEU A 35 4.52 0.34 9.97
C LEU A 35 4.56 0.50 11.49
N GLY A 36 5.55 -0.10 12.18
CA GLY A 36 5.74 0.06 13.62
C GLY A 36 5.93 1.53 14.03
N ARG A 37 6.66 2.33 13.24
CA ARG A 37 6.80 3.78 13.49
C ARG A 37 5.50 4.57 13.28
N LEU A 38 4.55 4.04 12.50
CA LEU A 38 3.26 4.67 12.23
C LEU A 38 2.14 4.21 13.19
N GLU A 39 2.42 3.28 14.12
CA GLU A 39 1.43 2.74 15.07
C GLU A 39 0.75 3.80 15.94
N TYR A 40 1.41 4.93 16.22
CA TYR A 40 0.84 6.03 16.98
C TYR A 40 -0.46 6.61 16.38
N ARG A 41 -0.71 6.35 15.09
CA ARG A 41 -1.92 6.80 14.37
C ARG A 41 -3.17 6.01 14.77
N GLY A 42 -2.99 4.81 15.38
CA GLY A 42 -4.07 3.86 15.66
C GLY A 42 -4.46 3.09 14.39
N TYR A 43 -4.86 1.84 14.55
CA TYR A 43 -5.27 0.95 13.45
C TYR A 43 -6.00 -0.27 14.02
N ASP A 44 -6.69 -1.02 13.16
CA ASP A 44 -7.48 -2.22 13.48
C ASP A 44 -7.12 -3.44 12.64
N SER A 45 -6.26 -3.29 11.67
CA SER A 45 -5.70 -4.39 10.88
C SER A 45 -4.38 -3.98 10.23
N ALA A 46 -3.54 -4.95 9.92
CA ALA A 46 -2.25 -4.74 9.26
C ALA A 46 -1.99 -5.81 8.21
N GLY A 47 -1.18 -5.48 7.21
CA GLY A 47 -0.74 -6.45 6.22
C GLY A 47 0.35 -5.93 5.30
N VAL A 48 0.95 -6.86 4.56
CA VAL A 48 2.06 -6.64 3.64
C VAL A 48 1.83 -7.40 2.33
N ALA A 49 2.35 -6.86 1.25
CA ALA A 49 2.57 -7.58 0.00
C ALA A 49 4.05 -7.51 -0.38
N LEU A 50 4.58 -8.63 -0.84
CA LEU A 50 5.97 -8.80 -1.26
C LEU A 50 6.03 -9.32 -2.68
N VAL A 51 6.91 -8.74 -3.48
CA VAL A 51 7.24 -9.28 -4.81
C VAL A 51 8.46 -10.17 -4.68
N THR A 52 8.27 -11.45 -4.90
CA THR A 52 9.27 -12.50 -4.73
C THR A 52 9.57 -13.16 -6.09
N PRO A 53 10.67 -13.92 -6.23
CA PRO A 53 10.95 -14.68 -7.45
C PRO A 53 9.86 -15.71 -7.82
N GLU A 54 9.10 -16.20 -6.81
CA GLU A 54 8.01 -17.16 -7.03
C GLU A 54 6.66 -16.47 -7.31
N GLY A 55 6.61 -15.15 -7.27
CA GLY A 55 5.41 -14.34 -7.51
C GLY A 55 5.05 -13.42 -6.35
N LEU A 56 3.82 -12.93 -6.37
CA LEU A 56 3.32 -11.99 -5.37
C LEU A 56 2.80 -12.74 -4.14
N VAL A 57 3.33 -12.39 -2.96
CA VAL A 57 2.91 -12.95 -1.67
C VAL A 57 2.24 -11.89 -0.82
N THR A 58 1.12 -12.22 -0.17
CA THR A 58 0.42 -11.32 0.74
C THR A 58 0.19 -12.00 2.10
N ALA A 59 0.38 -11.22 3.18
CA ALA A 59 0.02 -11.62 4.54
C ALA A 59 -0.71 -10.46 5.21
N LYS A 60 -1.85 -10.74 5.84
CA LYS A 60 -2.67 -9.72 6.50
C LYS A 60 -3.50 -10.29 7.65
N ARG A 61 -3.67 -9.49 8.71
CA ARG A 61 -4.43 -9.87 9.90
C ARG A 61 -5.20 -8.69 10.49
N ALA A 62 -6.40 -8.98 10.94
CA ALA A 62 -7.16 -8.07 11.82
C ALA A 62 -6.46 -7.91 13.16
N GLY A 63 -6.62 -6.74 13.78
CA GLY A 63 -6.04 -6.41 15.07
C GLY A 63 -4.69 -5.68 14.98
N LYS A 64 -3.82 -5.91 15.96
CA LYS A 64 -2.54 -5.21 16.07
C LYS A 64 -1.47 -5.76 15.12
N LEU A 65 -0.43 -4.97 14.87
CA LEU A 65 0.74 -5.38 14.07
C LEU A 65 1.37 -6.67 14.61
N THR A 66 1.29 -6.92 15.92
CA THR A 66 1.73 -8.17 16.53
C THR A 66 1.01 -9.42 16.00
N ASN A 67 -0.26 -9.29 15.54
CA ASN A 67 -0.98 -10.41 14.94
C ASN A 67 -0.41 -10.74 13.55
N LEU A 68 -0.05 -9.71 12.78
CA LEU A 68 0.65 -9.90 11.50
C LEU A 68 2.05 -10.50 11.70
N LEU A 69 2.79 -10.04 12.72
CA LEU A 69 4.11 -10.61 13.05
C LEU A 69 4.00 -12.10 13.41
N GLY A 70 3.03 -12.48 14.24
CA GLY A 70 2.77 -13.89 14.56
C GLY A 70 2.41 -14.74 13.33
N GLU A 71 1.67 -14.17 12.37
CA GLU A 71 1.39 -14.84 11.10
C GLU A 71 2.65 -15.07 10.26
N LEU A 72 3.51 -14.05 10.16
CA LEU A 72 4.76 -14.12 9.41
C LEU A 72 5.80 -15.06 10.06
N GLU A 73 5.76 -15.21 11.39
CA GLU A 73 6.57 -16.20 12.12
C GLU A 73 6.08 -17.64 11.86
N ALA A 74 4.74 -17.82 11.86
CA ALA A 74 4.13 -19.14 11.60
C ALA A 74 4.23 -19.55 10.13
N HIS A 75 4.18 -18.59 9.21
CA HIS A 75 4.24 -18.78 7.76
C HIS A 75 5.28 -17.83 7.16
N PRO A 76 6.59 -18.19 7.24
CA PRO A 76 7.65 -17.35 6.71
C PRO A 76 7.49 -17.09 5.22
N VAL A 77 7.67 -15.83 4.83
CA VAL A 77 7.59 -15.41 3.42
C VAL A 77 8.94 -15.53 2.73
N PRO A 78 8.98 -15.80 1.40
CA PRO A 78 10.23 -15.82 0.64
C PRO A 78 10.95 -14.47 0.63
N LEU A 79 12.21 -14.48 0.21
CA LEU A 79 12.99 -13.27 -0.03
C LEU A 79 12.34 -12.45 -1.17
N ALA A 80 12.36 -11.12 -1.05
CA ALA A 80 11.70 -10.21 -1.96
C ALA A 80 12.64 -9.12 -2.50
N THR A 81 12.22 -8.41 -3.53
CA THR A 81 12.88 -7.23 -4.10
C THR A 81 12.13 -5.96 -3.77
N ALA A 82 10.80 -6.02 -3.68
CA ALA A 82 9.93 -4.92 -3.31
C ALA A 82 8.85 -5.38 -2.32
N ALA A 83 8.37 -4.43 -1.51
CA ALA A 83 7.26 -4.66 -0.60
C ALA A 83 6.44 -3.40 -0.38
N ILE A 84 5.13 -3.60 -0.14
CA ILE A 84 4.23 -2.57 0.37
C ILE A 84 3.56 -3.08 1.65
N GLY A 85 3.25 -2.17 2.57
CA GLY A 85 2.59 -2.50 3.83
C GLY A 85 1.64 -1.42 4.29
N HIS A 86 0.66 -1.85 5.05
CA HIS A 86 -0.45 -1.02 5.49
C HIS A 86 -0.87 -1.33 6.92
N THR A 87 -1.18 -0.28 7.69
CA THR A 87 -1.98 -0.35 8.90
C THR A 87 -3.30 0.37 8.66
N ARG A 88 -4.42 -0.36 8.73
CA ARG A 88 -5.74 0.14 8.37
C ARG A 88 -6.50 0.60 9.62
N TRP A 89 -7.18 1.74 9.50
CA TRP A 89 -8.31 2.11 10.34
C TRP A 89 -9.58 1.98 9.49
N ALA A 90 -10.52 1.12 9.91
CA ALA A 90 -11.70 0.78 9.12
C ALA A 90 -12.58 2.01 8.85
N THR A 91 -12.87 2.26 7.59
CA THR A 91 -13.84 3.24 7.08
C THR A 91 -15.00 2.52 6.37
N HIS A 92 -14.68 1.60 5.48
CA HIS A 92 -15.62 0.72 4.78
C HIS A 92 -15.32 -0.74 5.12
N GLY A 93 -16.34 -1.50 5.53
CA GLY A 93 -16.18 -2.87 6.01
C GLY A 93 -15.56 -2.97 7.41
N GLY A 94 -15.94 -3.99 8.19
CA GLY A 94 -15.41 -4.22 9.53
C GLY A 94 -13.93 -4.63 9.55
N PRO A 95 -13.30 -4.69 10.75
CA PRO A 95 -11.90 -5.11 10.91
C PRO A 95 -11.79 -6.65 10.81
N THR A 96 -11.74 -7.16 9.60
CA THR A 96 -11.55 -8.58 9.28
C THR A 96 -10.28 -8.78 8.46
N ASP A 97 -9.76 -10.01 8.41
CA ASP A 97 -8.63 -10.34 7.55
C ASP A 97 -8.94 -10.09 6.08
N ALA A 98 -10.18 -10.34 5.63
CA ALA A 98 -10.61 -10.06 4.25
C ALA A 98 -10.52 -8.58 3.91
N ASN A 99 -10.95 -7.71 4.82
CA ASN A 99 -10.98 -6.27 4.66
C ASN A 99 -9.64 -5.57 4.97
N ALA A 100 -8.68 -6.28 5.56
CA ALA A 100 -7.32 -5.77 5.75
C ALA A 100 -6.62 -5.58 4.39
N HIS A 101 -5.79 -4.53 4.29
CA HIS A 101 -4.91 -4.35 3.13
C HIS A 101 -3.63 -5.20 3.28
N PRO A 102 -2.99 -5.58 2.15
CA PRO A 102 -3.31 -5.23 0.76
C PRO A 102 -4.48 -6.02 0.18
N HIS A 103 -5.10 -5.46 -0.88
CA HIS A 103 -6.01 -6.20 -1.75
C HIS A 103 -5.25 -6.71 -2.96
N ARG A 104 -5.35 -8.03 -3.19
CA ARG A 104 -4.72 -8.69 -4.34
C ARG A 104 -5.79 -9.12 -5.34
N VAL A 105 -5.55 -8.77 -6.61
CA VAL A 105 -6.34 -9.24 -7.77
C VAL A 105 -5.34 -9.72 -8.82
N GLY A 106 -5.42 -10.97 -9.22
CA GLY A 106 -4.46 -11.53 -10.17
C GLY A 106 -3.01 -11.36 -9.70
N LYS A 107 -2.24 -10.61 -10.46
CA LYS A 107 -0.81 -10.34 -10.25
C LYS A 107 -0.52 -9.00 -9.57
N ILE A 108 -1.53 -8.24 -9.20
CA ILE A 108 -1.35 -6.93 -8.54
C ILE A 108 -1.74 -6.99 -7.07
N ALA A 109 -1.05 -6.20 -6.23
CA ALA A 109 -1.49 -5.86 -4.88
C ALA A 109 -1.52 -4.35 -4.70
N VAL A 110 -2.58 -3.86 -4.05
CA VAL A 110 -2.83 -2.44 -3.80
C VAL A 110 -3.09 -2.21 -2.31
N ILE A 111 -2.52 -1.11 -1.79
CA ILE A 111 -2.85 -0.54 -0.49
C ILE A 111 -3.36 0.89 -0.67
N HIS A 112 -4.22 1.35 0.25
CA HIS A 112 -4.92 2.61 0.12
C HIS A 112 -5.17 3.27 1.48
N ASN A 113 -4.89 4.57 1.56
CA ASN A 113 -5.39 5.47 2.59
C ASN A 113 -6.38 6.44 1.96
N GLY A 114 -7.56 6.59 2.55
CA GLY A 114 -8.57 7.53 2.10
C GLY A 114 -9.92 6.90 1.82
N ILE A 115 -10.67 7.50 0.91
CA ILE A 115 -12.00 7.06 0.49
C ILE A 115 -12.13 7.28 -1.02
N ILE A 116 -12.51 6.22 -1.74
CA ILE A 116 -12.89 6.28 -3.15
C ILE A 116 -14.40 6.50 -3.20
N GLU A 117 -14.83 7.74 -3.42
CA GLU A 117 -16.23 8.14 -3.30
C GLU A 117 -17.13 7.50 -4.36
N ASN A 118 -16.63 7.30 -5.57
CA ASN A 118 -17.34 6.65 -6.66
C ASN A 118 -17.15 5.13 -6.74
N PHE A 119 -16.67 4.48 -5.64
CA PHE A 119 -16.35 3.04 -5.64
C PHE A 119 -17.55 2.16 -6.02
N ALA A 120 -18.77 2.54 -5.63
CA ALA A 120 -19.97 1.74 -5.91
C ALA A 120 -20.26 1.64 -7.42
N GLN A 121 -20.08 2.74 -8.16
CA GLN A 121 -20.19 2.75 -9.61
C GLN A 121 -19.11 1.89 -10.25
N LEU A 122 -17.85 2.09 -9.86
CA LEU A 122 -16.71 1.35 -10.38
C LEU A 122 -16.82 -0.15 -10.07
N LYS A 123 -17.32 -0.51 -8.88
CA LYS A 123 -17.59 -1.90 -8.49
C LYS A 123 -18.65 -2.54 -9.38
N ALA A 124 -19.72 -1.83 -9.69
CA ALA A 124 -20.76 -2.32 -10.59
C ALA A 124 -20.21 -2.60 -12.00
N GLU A 125 -19.35 -1.73 -12.53
CA GLU A 125 -18.65 -1.95 -13.81
C GLU A 125 -17.78 -3.21 -13.77
N VAL A 126 -16.99 -3.37 -12.69
CA VAL A 126 -16.12 -4.54 -12.51
C VAL A 126 -16.92 -5.84 -12.44
N ILE A 127 -18.05 -5.84 -11.72
CA ILE A 127 -18.94 -7.01 -11.61
C ILE A 127 -19.60 -7.31 -12.97
N ALA A 128 -20.05 -6.31 -13.70
CA ALA A 128 -20.65 -6.50 -15.03
C ALA A 128 -19.69 -7.18 -16.02
N ASP A 129 -18.38 -6.96 -15.83
CA ASP A 129 -17.31 -7.59 -16.61
C ASP A 129 -16.80 -8.92 -15.99
N GLY A 130 -17.53 -9.49 -15.01
CA GLY A 130 -17.22 -10.80 -14.40
C GLY A 130 -16.19 -10.75 -13.27
N GLY A 131 -15.89 -9.58 -12.69
CA GLY A 131 -15.03 -9.47 -11.52
C GLY A 131 -15.74 -9.92 -10.24
N GLU A 132 -15.02 -10.63 -9.38
CA GLU A 132 -15.49 -11.10 -8.08
C GLU A 132 -14.77 -10.31 -6.97
N PHE A 133 -15.51 -9.96 -5.90
CA PHE A 133 -14.98 -9.21 -4.75
C PHE A 133 -14.92 -10.11 -3.52
N LEU A 134 -13.80 -10.04 -2.81
CA LEU A 134 -13.54 -10.81 -1.60
C LEU A 134 -13.65 -9.94 -0.33
N SER A 135 -13.81 -8.62 -0.49
CA SER A 135 -13.91 -7.68 0.62
C SER A 135 -15.06 -6.68 0.45
N ASP A 136 -15.37 -6.00 1.54
CA ASP A 136 -16.35 -4.91 1.58
C ASP A 136 -15.72 -3.53 1.39
N THR A 137 -14.41 -3.47 1.11
CA THR A 137 -13.68 -2.20 1.03
C THR A 137 -13.85 -1.52 -0.31
N ASP A 138 -13.69 -0.20 -0.32
CA ASP A 138 -13.61 0.62 -1.53
C ASP A 138 -12.28 0.42 -2.30
N THR A 139 -11.27 -0.13 -1.64
CA THR A 139 -9.92 -0.32 -2.21
C THR A 139 -9.84 -1.45 -3.22
N GLU A 140 -10.58 -2.54 -3.03
CA GLU A 140 -10.47 -3.72 -3.90
C GLU A 140 -10.84 -3.40 -5.35
N VAL A 141 -11.77 -2.44 -5.57
CA VAL A 141 -12.10 -2.00 -6.93
C VAL A 141 -10.90 -1.40 -7.66
N VAL A 142 -10.02 -0.69 -6.93
CA VAL A 142 -8.80 -0.10 -7.51
C VAL A 142 -7.85 -1.19 -7.98
N ALA A 143 -7.68 -2.28 -7.21
CA ALA A 143 -6.87 -3.43 -7.62
C ALA A 143 -7.40 -4.06 -8.91
N HIS A 144 -8.72 -4.27 -9.02
CA HIS A 144 -9.35 -4.76 -10.25
C HIS A 144 -9.10 -3.85 -11.45
N LEU A 145 -9.25 -2.55 -11.26
CA LEU A 145 -9.09 -1.58 -12.35
C LEU A 145 -7.63 -1.50 -12.84
N ILE A 146 -6.65 -1.52 -11.92
CA ILE A 146 -5.24 -1.47 -12.30
C ILE A 146 -4.81 -2.77 -12.98
N GLU A 147 -5.24 -3.94 -12.47
CA GLU A 147 -4.95 -5.24 -13.11
C GLU A 147 -5.47 -5.28 -14.56
N ARG A 148 -6.69 -4.77 -14.80
CA ARG A 148 -7.27 -4.69 -16.15
C ARG A 148 -6.57 -3.67 -17.06
N ALA A 149 -6.08 -2.57 -16.50
CA ALA A 149 -5.38 -1.53 -17.24
C ALA A 149 -3.91 -1.90 -17.51
N PHE A 150 -3.38 -2.91 -16.83
CA PHE A 150 -1.98 -3.30 -16.93
C PHE A 150 -1.69 -3.94 -18.28
N THR A 151 -0.75 -3.35 -19.03
CA THR A 151 -0.27 -3.83 -20.34
C THR A 151 1.27 -3.92 -20.38
N GLY A 152 1.90 -4.11 -19.18
CA GLY A 152 3.34 -4.16 -19.05
C GLY A 152 3.95 -2.91 -18.40
N ASP A 153 3.18 -1.84 -18.20
CA ASP A 153 3.59 -0.60 -17.53
C ASP A 153 2.62 -0.25 -16.38
N LEU A 154 3.07 -0.48 -15.14
CA LEU A 154 2.27 -0.22 -13.95
C LEU A 154 2.02 1.28 -13.72
N THR A 155 2.95 2.15 -14.17
CA THR A 155 2.80 3.60 -14.08
C THR A 155 1.65 4.07 -14.95
N GLN A 156 1.58 3.60 -16.19
CA GLN A 156 0.49 3.92 -17.11
C GLN A 156 -0.84 3.33 -16.63
N ALA A 157 -0.84 2.12 -16.10
CA ALA A 157 -2.03 1.51 -15.50
C ALA A 157 -2.55 2.34 -14.32
N MET A 158 -1.66 2.77 -13.41
CA MET A 158 -2.01 3.65 -12.29
C MET A 158 -2.58 4.98 -12.78
N LEU A 159 -1.93 5.64 -13.76
CA LEU A 159 -2.40 6.91 -14.36
C LEU A 159 -3.81 6.77 -14.96
N ALA A 160 -4.05 5.71 -15.70
CA ALA A 160 -5.38 5.47 -16.31
C ALA A 160 -6.47 5.32 -15.24
N VAL A 161 -6.15 4.67 -14.12
CA VAL A 161 -7.11 4.40 -13.04
C VAL A 161 -7.34 5.64 -12.18
N VAL A 162 -6.29 6.36 -11.74
CA VAL A 162 -6.45 7.52 -10.85
C VAL A 162 -7.25 8.66 -11.48
N ASN A 163 -7.25 8.76 -12.80
CA ASN A 163 -8.08 9.72 -13.54
C ASN A 163 -9.59 9.38 -13.49
N ARG A 164 -9.95 8.16 -13.10
CA ARG A 164 -11.34 7.69 -12.94
C ARG A 164 -11.82 7.76 -11.50
N LEU A 165 -10.90 7.88 -10.53
CA LEU A 165 -11.24 7.88 -9.11
C LEU A 165 -11.71 9.27 -8.66
N GLU A 166 -12.72 9.28 -7.78
CA GLU A 166 -13.19 10.45 -7.07
C GLU A 166 -12.91 10.29 -5.57
N GLY A 167 -12.68 11.43 -4.86
CA GLY A 167 -12.39 11.43 -3.43
C GLY A 167 -10.95 11.72 -3.07
N ALA A 168 -10.57 11.38 -1.84
CA ALA A 168 -9.22 11.58 -1.30
C ALA A 168 -8.52 10.23 -1.15
N PHE A 169 -7.30 10.09 -1.69
CA PHE A 169 -6.58 8.83 -1.64
C PHE A 169 -5.06 8.98 -1.63
N THR A 170 -4.39 8.02 -1.04
CA THR A 170 -3.01 7.64 -1.27
C THR A 170 -2.98 6.17 -1.63
N LEU A 171 -2.46 5.83 -2.78
CA LEU A 171 -2.38 4.47 -3.32
C LEU A 171 -0.93 4.06 -3.48
N LEU A 172 -0.59 2.83 -3.11
CA LEU A 172 0.60 2.13 -3.61
C LEU A 172 0.20 0.82 -4.26
N ALA A 173 0.91 0.47 -5.33
CA ALA A 173 0.74 -0.77 -6.06
C ALA A 173 2.08 -1.43 -6.36
N VAL A 174 2.08 -2.76 -6.35
CA VAL A 174 3.16 -3.63 -6.85
C VAL A 174 2.56 -4.67 -7.78
N HIS A 175 3.34 -5.12 -8.76
CA HIS A 175 2.91 -6.13 -9.72
C HIS A 175 3.95 -7.25 -9.81
N GLU A 176 3.49 -8.50 -9.91
CA GLU A 176 4.34 -9.70 -9.94
C GLU A 176 5.37 -9.69 -11.07
N ASP A 177 4.97 -9.23 -12.27
CA ASP A 177 5.82 -9.19 -13.45
C ASP A 177 6.84 -8.01 -13.47
N ILE A 178 6.78 -7.11 -12.47
CA ILE A 178 7.69 -5.96 -12.34
C ILE A 178 8.28 -5.94 -10.91
N PRO A 179 9.21 -6.85 -10.60
CA PRO A 179 9.62 -7.15 -9.22
C PRO A 179 10.42 -6.05 -8.51
N ASP A 180 10.97 -5.09 -9.25
CA ASP A 180 11.81 -4.00 -8.75
C ASP A 180 11.11 -2.63 -8.80
N THR A 181 9.79 -2.63 -8.73
CA THR A 181 9.00 -1.40 -8.93
C THR A 181 7.89 -1.29 -7.89
N VAL A 182 7.76 -0.10 -7.30
CA VAL A 182 6.58 0.32 -6.55
C VAL A 182 6.04 1.59 -7.20
N VAL A 183 4.74 1.61 -7.48
CA VAL A 183 4.07 2.79 -8.05
C VAL A 183 3.11 3.37 -7.02
N GLY A 184 3.15 4.68 -6.85
CA GLY A 184 2.28 5.41 -5.93
C GLY A 184 1.58 6.59 -6.58
N SER A 185 0.44 6.96 -6.01
CA SER A 185 -0.30 8.18 -6.38
C SER A 185 -1.01 8.76 -5.17
N ARG A 186 -1.31 10.07 -5.23
CA ARG A 186 -2.05 10.73 -4.16
C ARG A 186 -2.99 11.82 -4.68
N ARG A 187 -4.10 11.98 -3.94
CA ARG A 187 -5.04 13.12 -4.03
C ARG A 187 -5.56 13.42 -2.64
N ASN A 188 -5.35 14.64 -2.13
CA ASN A 188 -5.83 15.13 -0.83
C ASN A 188 -5.45 14.25 0.39
N SER A 189 -4.46 13.37 0.23
CA SER A 189 -3.92 12.48 1.25
C SER A 189 -2.38 12.44 1.10
N PRO A 190 -1.57 12.40 2.17
CA PRO A 190 -0.13 12.57 2.06
C PRO A 190 0.59 11.35 1.46
N LEU A 191 1.57 11.61 0.60
CA LEU A 191 2.56 10.63 0.15
C LEU A 191 3.92 11.31 0.00
N VAL A 192 4.93 10.72 0.61
CA VAL A 192 6.32 11.19 0.59
C VAL A 192 7.21 10.07 0.04
N VAL A 193 8.14 10.43 -0.83
CA VAL A 193 9.18 9.54 -1.37
C VAL A 193 10.47 9.77 -0.60
N GLY A 194 11.10 8.69 -0.16
CA GLY A 194 12.44 8.70 0.44
C GLY A 194 13.46 8.20 -0.57
N LEU A 195 14.54 8.95 -0.78
CA LEU A 195 15.63 8.62 -1.70
C LEU A 195 16.80 8.02 -0.92
N GLY A 196 17.07 6.72 -1.14
CA GLY A 196 18.19 6.00 -0.57
C GLY A 196 19.42 5.93 -1.49
N ASP A 197 20.27 4.96 -1.25
CA ASP A 197 21.42 4.62 -2.08
C ASP A 197 21.25 3.16 -2.54
N GLY A 198 20.82 2.99 -3.80
CA GLY A 198 20.43 1.69 -4.34
C GLY A 198 19.11 1.14 -3.77
N GLU A 199 18.35 1.98 -3.11
CA GLU A 199 17.03 1.66 -2.55
C GLU A 199 16.17 2.92 -2.41
N ASN A 200 14.84 2.80 -2.55
CA ASN A 200 13.92 3.92 -2.40
C ASN A 200 12.69 3.53 -1.59
N PHE A 201 12.03 4.53 -1.05
CA PHE A 201 10.95 4.38 -0.06
C PHE A 201 9.74 5.21 -0.45
N MET A 202 8.56 4.78 -0.03
CA MET A 202 7.35 5.59 0.00
C MET A 202 6.70 5.50 1.39
N GLY A 203 6.05 6.55 1.81
CA GLY A 203 5.32 6.54 3.08
C GLY A 203 4.23 7.61 3.15
N SER A 204 3.21 7.36 3.93
CA SER A 204 2.20 8.39 4.29
C SER A 204 2.77 9.45 5.25
N ASP A 205 3.99 9.25 5.74
CA ASP A 205 4.74 10.16 6.60
C ASP A 205 6.24 9.82 6.49
N VAL A 206 7.10 10.81 6.62
CA VAL A 206 8.57 10.63 6.64
C VAL A 206 9.03 9.69 7.77
N ALA A 207 8.26 9.60 8.87
CA ALA A 207 8.53 8.67 9.97
C ALA A 207 8.66 7.23 9.50
N ALA A 208 7.97 6.84 8.42
CA ALA A 208 8.03 5.50 7.84
C ALA A 208 9.47 5.05 7.52
N PHE A 209 10.32 5.98 7.04
CA PHE A 209 11.66 5.66 6.53
C PHE A 209 12.78 6.60 7.03
N ILE A 210 12.50 7.50 8.00
CA ILE A 210 13.47 8.50 8.49
C ILE A 210 14.78 7.91 9.04
N SER A 211 14.76 6.65 9.50
CA SER A 211 15.96 5.92 9.94
C SER A 211 16.84 5.46 8.79
N SER A 212 16.30 5.35 7.57
CA SER A 212 17.01 4.84 6.39
C SER A 212 17.52 5.99 5.53
N THR A 213 16.74 7.06 5.36
CA THR A 213 17.16 8.25 4.61
C THR A 213 16.55 9.53 5.15
N LYS A 214 17.30 10.63 5.00
CA LYS A 214 16.82 12.00 5.30
C LYS A 214 16.50 12.79 4.02
N ARG A 215 16.74 12.20 2.85
CA ARG A 215 16.39 12.82 1.56
C ARG A 215 14.96 12.44 1.22
N ALA A 216 14.05 13.38 1.25
CA ALA A 216 12.65 13.16 0.99
C ALA A 216 12.09 14.16 -0.02
N LEU A 217 11.16 13.69 -0.85
CA LEU A 217 10.37 14.50 -1.78
C LEU A 217 8.89 14.31 -1.46
N GLU A 218 8.19 15.42 -1.27
CA GLU A 218 6.72 15.38 -1.18
C GLU A 218 6.12 15.29 -2.58
N LEU A 219 5.22 14.34 -2.77
CA LEU A 219 4.50 14.20 -4.02
C LEU A 219 3.39 15.26 -4.12
N GLY A 220 3.28 15.92 -5.28
CA GLY A 220 2.21 16.86 -5.58
C GLY A 220 0.84 16.18 -5.73
N GLN A 221 -0.22 16.99 -5.84
CA GLN A 221 -1.58 16.49 -6.07
C GLN A 221 -1.70 15.85 -7.45
N ASP A 222 -2.44 14.75 -7.53
CA ASP A 222 -2.76 14.02 -8.76
C ASP A 222 -1.53 13.51 -9.54
N GLN A 223 -0.37 13.47 -8.88
CA GLN A 223 0.83 12.91 -9.47
C GLN A 223 0.91 11.41 -9.24
N VAL A 224 1.50 10.72 -10.18
CA VAL A 224 1.94 9.33 -10.07
C VAL A 224 3.46 9.31 -9.97
N VAL A 225 3.98 8.54 -9.05
CA VAL A 225 5.41 8.34 -8.85
C VAL A 225 5.74 6.86 -8.96
N THR A 226 6.84 6.56 -9.60
CA THR A 226 7.41 5.22 -9.66
C THR A 226 8.76 5.25 -8.97
N ILE A 227 8.98 4.36 -8.04
CA ILE A 227 10.31 4.13 -7.47
C ILE A 227 10.85 2.79 -7.92
N THR A 228 12.14 2.79 -8.25
CA THR A 228 12.97 1.62 -8.53
C THR A 228 14.20 1.69 -7.61
N PRO A 229 15.09 0.70 -7.60
CA PRO A 229 16.32 0.78 -6.79
C PRO A 229 17.21 1.99 -7.13
N SER A 230 17.14 2.50 -8.34
CA SER A 230 18.03 3.55 -8.86
C SER A 230 17.34 4.89 -9.17
N SER A 231 16.00 4.96 -9.12
CA SER A 231 15.23 6.16 -9.52
C SER A 231 13.92 6.28 -8.77
#